data_9582629fc46fa19a1d033de0e7f50cfb
#
_entry.id   9582629fc46fa19a1d033de0e7f50cfb
#
_cell.length_a   1.000
_cell.length_b   1.000
_cell.length_c   1.000
_cell.angle_alpha   90.00
_cell.angle_beta   90.00
_cell.angle_gamma   90.00
#
_symmetry.space_group_name_H-M   'P 1'
#
loop_
_entity.id
_entity.type
_entity.pdbx_description
1 polymer ?
#
loop_
_entity_poly.entity_id
_entity_poly.type
_entity_poly.pdbx_seq_one_letter_code
_entity_poly.pdbx_strand_id
1 'polypeptide(L)'
;MTIARNRRAGEIEFAIEVFVRGHSVGRSQTHPYEVSRVDGLWVMRDAPRKTPRDYRKEEWIAYKSEAKDAHAIARLQARGRYFLCAMLSEGEPDASMRAAYKALGYRLLATEGFFIQRLARIPRPPCPVVIARVTSVDMAARLGKITRTKPIAADLLGNDAPFRQYVAREGNEIVGRVRSVDAVEATWCADMYVAPEHRRRGIGQALLGQMLRDDRSRGSKCSVLTASHTGALLYPQLGYERIGTLFMFAPQRAKNH
;
A
#
# COMPACT_ATOMS: atom_id res chain seq x y z
N MET A 1 -9.94 11.40 -27.56
CA MET A 1 -9.77 11.63 -26.10
C MET A 1 -10.48 10.59 -25.23
N THR A 2 -11.66 10.09 -25.59
CA THR A 2 -12.47 9.14 -24.78
C THR A 2 -11.81 7.78 -24.55
N ILE A 3 -11.16 7.16 -25.55
CA ILE A 3 -10.55 5.84 -25.45
C ILE A 3 -9.37 5.83 -24.47
N ALA A 4 -8.50 6.84 -24.51
CA ALA A 4 -7.36 6.96 -23.59
C ALA A 4 -7.82 7.17 -22.13
N ARG A 5 -8.90 7.93 -21.92
CA ARG A 5 -9.50 8.16 -20.60
C ARG A 5 -10.11 6.88 -20.01
N ASN A 6 -10.80 6.08 -20.84
CA ASN A 6 -11.36 4.80 -20.41
C ASN A 6 -10.27 3.78 -20.08
N ARG A 7 -9.18 3.72 -20.85
CA ARG A 7 -8.04 2.84 -20.58
C ARG A 7 -7.35 3.19 -19.26
N ARG A 8 -7.17 4.49 -18.99
CA ARG A 8 -6.57 4.98 -17.74
C ARG A 8 -7.47 4.70 -16.53
N ALA A 9 -8.78 4.85 -16.69
CA ALA A 9 -9.74 4.53 -15.64
C ALA A 9 -9.71 3.04 -15.26
N GLY A 10 -9.65 2.13 -16.23
CA GLY A 10 -9.52 0.69 -16.00
C GLY A 10 -8.18 0.32 -15.33
N GLU A 11 -7.09 1.03 -15.68
CA GLU A 11 -5.80 0.84 -15.03
C GLU A 11 -5.82 1.24 -13.55
N ILE A 12 -6.50 2.34 -13.20
CA ILE A 12 -6.66 2.77 -11.79
C ILE A 12 -7.52 1.78 -11.02
N GLU A 13 -8.63 1.30 -11.58
CA GLU A 13 -9.50 0.30 -10.94
C GLU A 13 -8.73 -1.00 -10.66
N PHE A 14 -7.95 -1.48 -11.62
CA PHE A 14 -7.07 -2.63 -11.44
C PHE A 14 -6.02 -2.36 -10.34
N ALA A 15 -5.37 -1.20 -10.37
CA ALA A 15 -4.37 -0.85 -9.37
C ALA A 15 -4.98 -0.73 -7.96
N ILE A 16 -6.21 -0.23 -7.82
CA ILE A 16 -6.94 -0.22 -6.54
C ILE A 16 -7.17 -1.67 -6.06
N GLU A 17 -7.56 -2.59 -6.95
CA GLU A 17 -7.73 -3.98 -6.56
C GLU A 17 -6.41 -4.61 -6.08
N VAL A 18 -5.30 -4.36 -6.77
CA VAL A 18 -3.96 -4.79 -6.34
C VAL A 18 -3.62 -4.22 -4.96
N PHE A 19 -3.88 -2.93 -4.75
CA PHE A 19 -3.67 -2.26 -3.47
C PHE A 19 -4.46 -2.91 -2.35
N VAL A 20 -5.78 -3.01 -2.47
CA VAL A 20 -6.62 -3.49 -1.36
C VAL A 20 -6.32 -4.94 -1.00
N ARG A 21 -6.07 -5.80 -2.00
CA ARG A 21 -5.72 -7.21 -1.78
C ARG A 21 -4.32 -7.35 -1.18
N GLY A 22 -3.32 -6.70 -1.76
CA GLY A 22 -1.94 -6.78 -1.27
C GLY A 22 -1.76 -6.16 0.12
N HIS A 23 -2.39 -5.02 0.37
CA HIS A 23 -2.40 -4.38 1.70
C HIS A 23 -3.04 -5.29 2.75
N SER A 24 -4.16 -5.94 2.40
CA SER A 24 -4.87 -6.87 3.26
C SER A 24 -4.00 -8.05 3.69
N VAL A 25 -3.27 -8.69 2.77
CA VAL A 25 -2.32 -9.77 3.09
C VAL A 25 -1.28 -9.29 4.09
N GLY A 26 -0.70 -8.11 3.86
CA GLY A 26 0.27 -7.50 4.78
C GLY A 26 -0.30 -7.27 6.19
N ARG A 27 -1.58 -6.91 6.29
CA ARG A 27 -2.29 -6.67 7.57
C ARG A 27 -2.76 -7.95 8.25
N SER A 28 -2.87 -9.06 7.52
CA SER A 28 -3.41 -10.32 8.02
C SER A 28 -2.45 -11.12 8.92
N GLN A 29 -1.21 -10.68 9.11
CA GLN A 29 -0.20 -11.41 9.92
C GLN A 29 -0.58 -11.59 11.40
N THR A 30 -1.49 -10.80 11.94
CA THR A 30 -1.92 -10.89 13.35
C THR A 30 -3.34 -11.37 13.53
N HIS A 31 -4.21 -11.02 12.61
CA HIS A 31 -5.62 -11.39 12.53
C HIS A 31 -6.07 -11.18 11.08
N PRO A 32 -6.90 -12.05 10.51
CA PRO A 32 -7.37 -11.90 9.14
C PRO A 32 -7.96 -10.50 8.90
N TYR A 33 -7.51 -9.88 7.81
CA TYR A 33 -7.98 -8.57 7.37
C TYR A 33 -8.56 -8.75 5.97
N GLU A 34 -9.88 -8.71 5.89
CA GLU A 34 -10.66 -9.12 4.73
C GLU A 34 -10.85 -7.97 3.75
N VAL A 35 -10.97 -8.32 2.48
CA VAL A 35 -11.32 -7.39 1.38
C VAL A 35 -12.66 -7.81 0.81
N SER A 36 -13.56 -6.86 0.64
CA SER A 36 -14.84 -7.07 -0.05
C SER A 36 -15.28 -5.81 -0.79
N ARG A 37 -16.30 -5.95 -1.64
CA ARG A 37 -17.03 -4.80 -2.19
C ARG A 37 -18.39 -4.68 -1.51
N VAL A 38 -18.76 -3.46 -1.16
CA VAL A 38 -20.04 -3.12 -0.57
C VAL A 38 -20.58 -1.89 -1.31
N ASP A 39 -21.69 -2.05 -2.01
CA ASP A 39 -22.36 -0.99 -2.78
C ASP A 39 -21.39 -0.16 -3.66
N GLY A 40 -20.47 -0.87 -4.34
CA GLY A 40 -19.49 -0.27 -5.25
C GLY A 40 -18.18 0.19 -4.59
N LEU A 41 -18.12 0.33 -3.27
CA LEU A 41 -16.89 0.66 -2.54
C LEU A 41 -16.08 -0.58 -2.23
N TRP A 42 -14.75 -0.49 -2.28
CA TRP A 42 -13.90 -1.46 -1.64
C TRP A 42 -13.81 -1.21 -0.15
N VAL A 43 -13.88 -2.28 0.64
CA VAL A 43 -13.66 -2.20 2.08
C VAL A 43 -12.61 -3.21 2.52
N MET A 44 -11.68 -2.75 3.33
CA MET A 44 -10.70 -3.56 4.03
C MET A 44 -10.98 -3.47 5.52
N ARG A 45 -11.22 -4.61 6.17
CA ARG A 45 -11.60 -4.66 7.59
C ARG A 45 -11.23 -5.99 8.24
N ASP A 46 -11.17 -6.01 9.55
CA ASP A 46 -10.98 -7.25 10.30
C ASP A 46 -12.11 -8.26 10.03
N ALA A 47 -11.72 -9.53 9.91
CA ALA A 47 -12.65 -10.63 10.12
C ALA A 47 -13.35 -10.49 11.49
N PRO A 48 -14.49 -11.12 11.71
CA PRO A 48 -15.23 -11.01 12.98
C PRO A 48 -14.34 -11.24 14.19
N ARG A 49 -14.40 -10.31 15.15
CA ARG A 49 -13.68 -10.37 16.43
C ARG A 49 -14.65 -10.60 17.58
N LYS A 50 -14.19 -11.23 18.63
CA LYS A 50 -14.99 -11.48 19.84
C LYS A 50 -15.39 -10.18 20.55
N THR A 51 -14.50 -9.19 20.55
CA THR A 51 -14.66 -7.93 21.26
C THR A 51 -14.70 -6.76 20.30
N PRO A 52 -15.74 -5.91 20.31
CA PRO A 52 -15.83 -4.74 19.41
C PRO A 52 -14.64 -3.76 19.52
N ARG A 53 -14.03 -3.65 20.70
CA ARG A 53 -12.86 -2.74 20.93
C ARG A 53 -11.61 -3.19 20.20
N ASP A 54 -11.51 -4.47 19.82
CA ASP A 54 -10.32 -5.04 19.19
C ASP A 54 -10.29 -4.82 17.67
N TYR A 55 -11.38 -4.35 17.08
CA TYR A 55 -11.41 -4.05 15.65
C TYR A 55 -10.43 -2.93 15.30
N ARG A 56 -9.55 -3.21 14.33
CA ARG A 56 -8.77 -2.18 13.66
C ARG A 56 -9.71 -1.27 12.87
N LYS A 57 -9.26 -0.09 12.54
CA LYS A 57 -10.04 0.81 11.70
C LYS A 57 -10.22 0.20 10.31
N GLU A 58 -11.45 0.24 9.81
CA GLU A 58 -11.77 -0.15 8.45
C GLU A 58 -11.31 0.93 7.48
N GLU A 59 -10.97 0.53 6.27
CA GLU A 59 -10.58 1.43 5.18
C GLU A 59 -11.56 1.23 4.02
N TRP A 60 -12.34 2.26 3.72
CA TRP A 60 -13.35 2.27 2.66
C TRP A 60 -12.84 3.09 1.50
N ILE A 61 -12.59 2.45 0.34
CA ILE A 61 -11.99 3.10 -0.82
C ILE A 61 -13.09 3.48 -1.82
N ALA A 62 -13.23 4.78 -2.03
CA ALA A 62 -14.16 5.38 -2.99
C ALA A 62 -13.40 5.84 -4.23
N TYR A 63 -13.75 5.31 -5.39
CA TYR A 63 -13.28 5.75 -6.70
C TYR A 63 -14.47 5.98 -7.60
N LYS A 64 -14.59 7.15 -8.22
CA LYS A 64 -15.76 7.57 -9.01
C LYS A 64 -17.09 7.57 -8.23
N SER A 65 -17.02 7.71 -6.90
CA SER A 65 -18.19 7.78 -6.02
C SER A 65 -18.27 9.16 -5.40
N GLU A 66 -19.47 9.69 -5.29
CA GLU A 66 -19.72 10.96 -4.60
C GLU A 66 -19.46 10.81 -3.09
N ALA A 67 -18.95 11.87 -2.46
CA ALA A 67 -18.61 11.85 -1.02
C ALA A 67 -19.83 11.52 -0.14
N LYS A 68 -21.03 12.00 -0.51
CA LYS A 68 -22.29 11.74 0.20
C LYS A 68 -22.67 10.25 0.17
N ASP A 69 -22.47 9.59 -0.98
CA ASP A 69 -22.84 8.18 -1.15
C ASP A 69 -21.85 7.29 -0.40
N ALA A 70 -20.53 7.57 -0.54
CA ALA A 70 -19.49 6.89 0.22
C ALA A 70 -19.70 7.04 1.75
N HIS A 71 -20.09 8.23 2.22
CA HIS A 71 -20.44 8.48 3.62
C HIS A 71 -21.63 7.65 4.06
N ALA A 72 -22.73 7.65 3.30
CA ALA A 72 -23.95 6.94 3.64
C ALA A 72 -23.71 5.43 3.76
N ILE A 73 -23.01 4.84 2.77
CA ILE A 73 -22.65 3.42 2.75
C ILE A 73 -21.77 3.07 3.95
N ALA A 74 -20.66 3.78 4.15
CA ALA A 74 -19.73 3.47 5.23
C ALA A 74 -20.38 3.65 6.60
N ARG A 75 -21.21 4.68 6.81
CA ARG A 75 -21.93 4.90 8.06
C ARG A 75 -22.92 3.79 8.39
N LEU A 76 -23.58 3.24 7.39
CA LEU A 76 -24.55 2.15 7.56
C LEU A 76 -23.86 0.80 7.77
N GLN A 77 -22.76 0.54 7.08
CA GLN A 77 -22.17 -0.79 6.93
C GLN A 77 -20.89 -1.01 7.75
N ALA A 78 -20.28 0.03 8.32
CA ALA A 78 -19.06 -0.11 9.11
C ALA A 78 -19.35 -0.81 10.45
N ARG A 79 -18.49 -1.77 10.79
CA ARG A 79 -18.55 -2.53 12.05
C ARG A 79 -17.93 -1.76 13.23
N GLY A 80 -17.13 -0.73 12.93
CA GLY A 80 -16.39 0.02 13.93
C GLY A 80 -15.89 1.37 13.42
N ARG A 81 -14.76 1.84 13.96
CA ARG A 81 -14.13 3.06 13.48
C ARG A 81 -13.60 2.84 12.06
N TYR A 82 -13.73 3.84 11.20
CA TYR A 82 -13.33 3.73 9.80
C TYR A 82 -12.67 4.99 9.27
N PHE A 83 -12.01 4.83 8.13
CA PHE A 83 -11.57 5.90 7.24
C PHE A 83 -12.34 5.81 5.93
N LEU A 84 -12.66 6.96 5.34
CA LEU A 84 -13.03 7.07 3.94
C LEU A 84 -11.81 7.50 3.14
N CYS A 85 -11.46 6.71 2.14
CA CYS A 85 -10.30 6.92 1.30
C CYS A 85 -10.78 7.24 -0.12
N ALA A 86 -10.75 8.51 -0.51
CA ALA A 86 -11.10 8.92 -1.88
C ALA A 86 -9.89 8.76 -2.81
N MET A 87 -10.08 8.13 -3.96
CA MET A 87 -9.09 8.02 -5.01
C MET A 87 -9.44 8.96 -6.16
N LEU A 88 -8.53 9.84 -6.52
CA LEU A 88 -8.61 10.67 -7.73
C LEU A 88 -7.55 10.26 -8.73
N SER A 89 -7.88 10.34 -10.02
CA SER A 89 -6.91 10.15 -11.10
C SER A 89 -5.89 11.29 -11.11
N GLU A 90 -4.70 11.03 -11.64
CA GLU A 90 -3.67 12.06 -11.77
C GLU A 90 -4.15 13.22 -12.63
N GLY A 91 -4.01 14.45 -12.11
CA GLY A 91 -4.44 15.68 -12.75
C GLY A 91 -5.91 16.05 -12.49
N GLU A 92 -6.69 15.23 -11.78
CA GLU A 92 -8.04 15.62 -11.35
C GLU A 92 -7.96 16.63 -10.18
N PRO A 93 -8.78 17.72 -10.22
CA PRO A 93 -8.82 18.70 -9.14
C PRO A 93 -9.46 18.10 -7.88
N ASP A 94 -8.86 18.33 -6.72
CA ASP A 94 -9.28 17.75 -5.45
C ASP A 94 -10.16 18.68 -4.59
N ALA A 95 -10.26 19.95 -4.93
CA ALA A 95 -10.88 20.97 -4.09
C ALA A 95 -12.36 20.69 -3.78
N SER A 96 -13.16 20.33 -4.78
CA SER A 96 -14.59 20.02 -4.61
C SER A 96 -14.80 18.76 -3.76
N MET A 97 -14.04 17.71 -4.02
CA MET A 97 -14.07 16.46 -3.24
C MET A 97 -13.70 16.73 -1.78
N ARG A 98 -12.61 17.46 -1.51
CA ARG A 98 -12.19 17.81 -0.15
C ARG A 98 -13.23 18.65 0.57
N ALA A 99 -13.85 19.62 -0.11
CA ALA A 99 -14.93 20.44 0.45
C ALA A 99 -16.15 19.57 0.81
N ALA A 100 -16.53 18.62 -0.05
CA ALA A 100 -17.65 17.72 0.20
C ALA A 100 -17.40 16.83 1.45
N TYR A 101 -16.24 16.21 1.58
CA TYR A 101 -15.90 15.43 2.80
C TYR A 101 -15.85 16.31 4.04
N LYS A 102 -15.32 17.54 3.95
CA LYS A 102 -15.32 18.49 5.07
C LYS A 102 -16.74 18.85 5.52
N ALA A 103 -17.65 19.12 4.57
CA ALA A 103 -19.05 19.43 4.85
C ALA A 103 -19.77 18.27 5.56
N LEU A 104 -19.39 17.02 5.28
CA LEU A 104 -19.89 15.80 5.94
C LEU A 104 -19.22 15.53 7.30
N GLY A 105 -18.42 16.44 7.83
CA GLY A 105 -17.78 16.31 9.13
C GLY A 105 -16.53 15.42 9.13
N TYR A 106 -15.84 15.31 8.01
CA TYR A 106 -14.54 14.62 7.94
C TYR A 106 -13.37 15.59 7.97
N ARG A 107 -12.23 15.12 8.51
CA ARG A 107 -10.94 15.78 8.40
C ARG A 107 -10.00 14.97 7.54
N LEU A 108 -9.24 15.60 6.68
CA LEU A 108 -8.15 14.99 5.92
C LEU A 108 -7.02 14.60 6.89
N LEU A 109 -6.58 13.34 6.83
CA LEU A 109 -5.47 12.82 7.64
C LEU A 109 -4.18 12.69 6.84
N ALA A 110 -4.29 12.18 5.62
CA ALA A 110 -3.15 11.90 4.77
C ALA A 110 -3.51 12.05 3.29
N THR A 111 -2.50 12.36 2.52
CA THR A 111 -2.55 12.37 1.06
C THR A 111 -1.35 11.58 0.56
N GLU A 112 -1.60 10.54 -0.24
CA GLU A 112 -0.56 9.66 -0.77
C GLU A 112 -0.66 9.59 -2.29
N GLY A 113 0.47 9.76 -2.98
CA GLY A 113 0.54 9.49 -4.41
C GLY A 113 0.33 8.01 -4.69
N PHE A 114 -0.41 7.67 -5.74
CA PHE A 114 -0.68 6.31 -6.18
C PHE A 114 0.12 6.03 -7.44
N PHE A 115 0.93 4.99 -7.44
CA PHE A 115 1.94 4.73 -8.45
C PHE A 115 1.87 3.32 -9.02
N ILE A 116 2.22 3.17 -10.30
CA ILE A 116 2.35 1.90 -11.00
C ILE A 116 3.69 1.81 -11.72
N GLN A 117 4.31 0.63 -11.70
CA GLN A 117 5.48 0.27 -12.52
C GLN A 117 5.12 -0.97 -13.35
N ARG A 118 5.13 -0.84 -14.68
CA ARG A 118 4.66 -1.90 -15.61
C ARG A 118 5.70 -2.99 -15.90
N LEU A 119 6.80 -3.03 -15.15
CA LEU A 119 7.87 -4.03 -15.18
C LEU A 119 8.55 -4.24 -16.56
N ALA A 120 8.24 -3.44 -17.56
CA ALA A 120 8.82 -3.54 -18.89
C ALA A 120 10.31 -3.19 -18.89
N ARG A 121 10.68 -2.12 -18.19
CA ARG A 121 12.06 -1.66 -18.03
C ARG A 121 12.33 -1.37 -16.57
N ILE A 122 13.27 -2.12 -15.98
CA ILE A 122 13.66 -1.98 -14.57
C ILE A 122 15.11 -1.52 -14.52
N PRO A 123 15.40 -0.33 -13.98
CA PRO A 123 16.76 0.15 -13.78
C PRO A 123 17.58 -0.79 -12.89
N ARG A 124 18.89 -0.84 -13.13
CA ARG A 124 19.86 -1.57 -12.31
C ARG A 124 20.82 -0.58 -11.67
N PRO A 125 20.41 0.12 -10.63
CA PRO A 125 21.29 1.05 -9.94
C PRO A 125 22.45 0.30 -9.28
N PRO A 126 23.61 0.96 -9.07
CA PRO A 126 24.68 0.42 -8.24
C PRO A 126 24.15 0.02 -6.87
N CYS A 127 24.62 -1.09 -6.33
CA CYS A 127 24.22 -1.58 -5.02
C CYS A 127 25.40 -1.52 -4.06
N PRO A 128 25.41 -0.57 -3.11
CA PRO A 128 26.53 -0.39 -2.18
C PRO A 128 26.49 -1.39 -1.00
N VAL A 129 25.44 -2.21 -0.91
CA VAL A 129 25.18 -3.13 0.20
C VAL A 129 24.60 -4.45 -0.33
N VAL A 130 24.59 -5.49 0.48
CA VAL A 130 23.99 -6.77 0.11
C VAL A 130 22.48 -6.69 0.22
N ILE A 131 21.76 -6.99 -0.88
CA ILE A 131 20.32 -7.18 -0.85
C ILE A 131 20.00 -8.67 -0.77
N ALA A 132 19.19 -9.05 0.22
CA ALA A 132 18.78 -10.43 0.43
C ALA A 132 17.26 -10.52 0.63
N ARG A 133 16.66 -11.59 0.12
CA ARG A 133 15.29 -11.98 0.50
C ARG A 133 15.31 -12.66 1.86
N VAL A 134 14.32 -12.38 2.70
CA VAL A 134 14.13 -13.03 3.99
C VAL A 134 13.51 -14.41 3.75
N THR A 135 14.31 -15.46 3.88
CA THR A 135 13.92 -16.86 3.62
C THR A 135 14.13 -17.77 4.83
N SER A 136 14.71 -17.25 5.92
CA SER A 136 14.95 -18.02 7.14
C SER A 136 14.23 -17.42 8.34
N VAL A 137 13.85 -18.31 9.27
CA VAL A 137 13.22 -17.92 10.54
C VAL A 137 14.11 -16.97 11.35
N ASP A 138 15.44 -17.20 11.35
CA ASP A 138 16.39 -16.35 12.08
C ASP A 138 16.42 -14.92 11.51
N MET A 139 16.44 -14.78 10.18
CA MET A 139 16.40 -13.46 9.54
C MET A 139 15.07 -12.77 9.78
N ALA A 140 13.94 -13.51 9.73
CA ALA A 140 12.61 -13.00 10.05
C ALA A 140 12.53 -12.53 11.51
N ALA A 141 13.10 -13.29 12.46
CA ALA A 141 13.15 -12.92 13.86
C ALA A 141 14.00 -11.66 14.10
N ARG A 142 15.18 -11.56 13.46
CA ARG A 142 16.03 -10.35 13.52
C ARG A 142 15.31 -9.12 12.98
N LEU A 143 14.65 -9.24 11.82
CA LEU A 143 13.87 -8.16 11.24
C LEU A 143 12.74 -7.75 12.18
N GLY A 144 12.00 -8.70 12.74
CA GLY A 144 10.91 -8.45 13.69
C GLY A 144 11.37 -7.66 14.93
N LYS A 145 12.56 -7.97 15.46
CA LYS A 145 13.16 -7.20 16.58
C LYS A 145 13.44 -5.75 16.19
N ILE A 146 14.05 -5.52 15.03
CA ILE A 146 14.39 -4.17 14.54
C ILE A 146 13.13 -3.34 14.26
N THR A 147 12.12 -3.96 13.66
CA THR A 147 10.85 -3.29 13.30
C THR A 147 9.86 -3.22 14.45
N ARG A 148 10.12 -3.89 15.55
CA ARG A 148 9.20 -4.07 16.70
C ARG A 148 7.86 -4.66 16.27
N THR A 149 7.92 -5.63 15.36
CA THR A 149 6.75 -6.35 14.83
C THR A 149 6.89 -7.84 15.08
N LYS A 150 5.80 -8.60 14.93
CA LYS A 150 5.89 -10.05 14.91
C LYS A 150 6.79 -10.48 13.73
N PRO A 151 7.64 -11.50 13.92
CA PRO A 151 8.38 -12.11 12.83
C PRO A 151 7.45 -12.58 11.71
N ILE A 152 7.93 -12.58 10.48
CA ILE A 152 7.23 -13.19 9.35
C ILE A 152 7.03 -14.68 9.67
N ALA A 153 5.81 -15.17 9.50
CA ALA A 153 5.48 -16.57 9.76
C ALA A 153 6.23 -17.51 8.80
N ALA A 154 6.59 -18.69 9.28
CA ALA A 154 7.45 -19.61 8.54
C ALA A 154 6.86 -20.05 7.20
N ASP A 155 5.55 -20.19 7.09
CA ASP A 155 4.81 -20.50 5.87
C ASP A 155 4.89 -19.40 4.81
N LEU A 156 5.21 -18.17 5.20
CA LEU A 156 5.42 -17.03 4.31
C LEU A 156 6.88 -16.83 3.89
N LEU A 157 7.81 -17.70 4.31
CA LEU A 157 9.23 -17.62 3.96
C LEU A 157 9.60 -18.44 2.72
N GLY A 158 8.69 -19.30 2.25
CA GLY A 158 8.90 -20.17 1.07
C GLY A 158 9.09 -19.41 -0.24
N ASN A 159 9.65 -20.10 -1.23
CA ASN A 159 9.86 -19.50 -2.55
C ASN A 159 8.55 -19.13 -3.24
N ASP A 160 7.50 -19.91 -3.05
CA ASP A 160 6.19 -19.72 -3.69
C ASP A 160 5.23 -18.88 -2.84
N ALA A 161 5.70 -18.38 -1.68
CA ALA A 161 4.89 -17.53 -0.84
C ALA A 161 4.49 -16.23 -1.57
N PRO A 162 3.23 -15.79 -1.44
CA PRO A 162 2.76 -14.55 -2.06
C PRO A 162 3.36 -13.31 -1.40
N PHE A 163 4.05 -13.48 -0.30
CA PHE A 163 4.64 -12.44 0.53
C PHE A 163 6.16 -12.54 0.47
N ARG A 164 6.86 -11.51 0.03
CA ARG A 164 8.31 -11.46 -0.07
C ARG A 164 8.84 -10.21 0.63
N GLN A 165 9.71 -10.42 1.60
CA GLN A 165 10.41 -9.35 2.29
C GLN A 165 11.87 -9.31 1.84
N TYR A 166 12.36 -8.15 1.45
CA TYR A 166 13.75 -7.90 1.12
C TYR A 166 14.38 -7.01 2.18
N VAL A 167 15.66 -7.26 2.45
CA VAL A 167 16.47 -6.45 3.37
C VAL A 167 17.77 -6.05 2.70
N ALA A 168 18.20 -4.83 2.99
CA ALA A 168 19.54 -4.34 2.68
C ALA A 168 20.42 -4.54 3.91
N ARG A 169 21.59 -5.13 3.72
CA ARG A 169 22.53 -5.45 4.80
C ARG A 169 23.88 -4.80 4.54
N GLU A 170 24.41 -4.15 5.55
CA GLU A 170 25.81 -3.70 5.62
C GLU A 170 26.50 -4.49 6.75
N GLY A 171 27.37 -5.43 6.38
CA GLY A 171 27.87 -6.44 7.32
C GLY A 171 26.73 -7.25 7.94
N ASN A 172 26.60 -7.18 9.27
CA ASN A 172 25.54 -7.85 10.01
C ASN A 172 24.31 -6.99 10.27
N GLU A 173 24.34 -5.72 9.91
CA GLU A 173 23.22 -4.78 10.16
C GLU A 173 22.21 -4.79 9.04
N ILE A 174 20.90 -4.74 9.38
CA ILE A 174 19.82 -4.51 8.43
C ILE A 174 19.56 -3.01 8.37
N VAL A 175 19.98 -2.38 7.28
CA VAL A 175 19.94 -0.93 7.08
C VAL A 175 18.78 -0.46 6.20
N GLY A 176 18.04 -1.40 5.63
CA GLY A 176 16.86 -1.08 4.82
C GLY A 176 16.00 -2.30 4.54
N ARG A 177 14.76 -2.08 4.10
CA ARG A 177 13.82 -3.12 3.75
C ARG A 177 12.78 -2.65 2.74
N VAL A 178 12.18 -3.60 2.04
CA VAL A 178 10.99 -3.42 1.18
C VAL A 178 10.24 -4.74 1.10
N ARG A 179 8.96 -4.67 0.88
CA ARG A 179 8.06 -5.82 0.77
C ARG A 179 7.35 -5.82 -0.56
N SER A 180 7.22 -7.00 -1.15
CA SER A 180 6.35 -7.26 -2.29
C SER A 180 5.31 -8.30 -1.89
N VAL A 181 4.06 -8.09 -2.26
CA VAL A 181 2.93 -9.01 -2.01
C VAL A 181 2.21 -9.27 -3.31
N ASP A 182 2.08 -10.53 -3.69
CA ASP A 182 1.33 -10.91 -4.89
C ASP A 182 -0.16 -10.61 -4.70
N ALA A 183 -0.74 -9.94 -5.66
CA ALA A 183 -2.15 -9.58 -5.67
C ALA A 183 -2.67 -9.54 -7.10
N VAL A 184 -3.66 -10.38 -7.40
CA VAL A 184 -4.16 -10.55 -8.77
C VAL A 184 -3.01 -11.00 -9.70
N GLU A 185 -2.74 -10.28 -10.78
CA GLU A 185 -1.64 -10.54 -11.72
C GLU A 185 -0.47 -9.55 -11.53
N ALA A 186 -0.38 -8.93 -10.36
CA ALA A 186 0.55 -7.85 -10.05
C ALA A 186 1.08 -7.97 -8.63
N THR A 187 1.89 -7.01 -8.20
CA THR A 187 2.38 -6.95 -6.84
C THR A 187 2.04 -5.62 -6.16
N TRP A 188 1.79 -5.70 -4.87
CA TRP A 188 1.71 -4.57 -3.97
C TRP A 188 3.07 -4.35 -3.29
N CYS A 189 3.69 -3.20 -3.54
CA CYS A 189 4.94 -2.80 -2.90
C CYS A 189 4.64 -2.02 -1.62
N ALA A 190 5.21 -2.44 -0.50
CA ALA A 190 4.98 -1.85 0.81
C ALA A 190 6.25 -1.86 1.67
N ASP A 191 6.18 -1.25 2.86
CA ASP A 191 7.22 -1.27 3.90
C ASP A 191 8.60 -0.84 3.41
N MET A 192 8.64 0.12 2.45
CA MET A 192 9.91 0.68 1.98
C MET A 192 10.53 1.58 3.06
N TYR A 193 11.72 1.21 3.50
CA TYR A 193 12.44 1.94 4.53
C TYR A 193 13.96 1.82 4.33
N VAL A 194 14.66 2.91 4.57
CA VAL A 194 16.12 2.94 4.73
C VAL A 194 16.42 3.74 5.99
N ALA A 195 17.27 3.20 6.86
CA ALA A 195 17.68 3.85 8.10
C ALA A 195 18.27 5.25 7.81
N PRO A 196 17.93 6.27 8.62
CA PRO A 196 18.28 7.67 8.32
C PRO A 196 19.75 7.88 7.98
N GLU A 197 20.66 7.27 8.71
CA GLU A 197 22.11 7.34 8.56
C GLU A 197 22.66 6.68 7.29
N HIS A 198 21.84 5.80 6.66
CA HIS A 198 22.19 5.10 5.42
C HIS A 198 21.47 5.64 4.17
N ARG A 199 20.71 6.74 4.31
CA ARG A 199 19.99 7.36 3.19
C ARG A 199 20.93 8.04 2.21
N ARG A 200 20.42 8.34 1.00
CA ARG A 200 21.11 9.04 -0.09
C ARG A 200 22.35 8.29 -0.65
N ARG A 201 22.46 6.99 -0.36
CA ARG A 201 23.52 6.10 -0.83
C ARG A 201 23.05 5.13 -1.93
N GLY A 202 21.87 5.30 -2.49
CA GLY A 202 21.31 4.40 -3.52
C GLY A 202 20.66 3.12 -2.99
N ILE A 203 20.67 2.88 -1.67
CA ILE A 203 20.15 1.62 -1.06
C ILE A 203 18.66 1.41 -1.38
N GLY A 204 17.84 2.46 -1.31
CA GLY A 204 16.42 2.35 -1.64
C GLY A 204 16.16 1.97 -3.10
N GLN A 205 16.96 2.52 -4.01
CA GLN A 205 16.89 2.16 -5.43
C GLN A 205 17.31 0.70 -5.66
N ALA A 206 18.36 0.24 -4.99
CA ALA A 206 18.85 -1.13 -5.10
C ALA A 206 17.82 -2.15 -4.57
N LEU A 207 17.21 -1.87 -3.41
CA LEU A 207 16.12 -2.67 -2.84
C LEU A 207 14.94 -2.81 -3.79
N LEU A 208 14.40 -1.68 -4.26
CA LEU A 208 13.28 -1.67 -5.20
C LEU A 208 13.67 -2.35 -6.53
N GLY A 209 14.85 -2.04 -7.07
CA GLY A 209 15.31 -2.65 -8.32
C GLY A 209 15.41 -4.18 -8.22
N GLN A 210 15.90 -4.72 -7.10
CA GLN A 210 15.93 -6.18 -6.88
C GLN A 210 14.52 -6.75 -6.77
N MET A 211 13.68 -6.18 -5.93
CA MET A 211 12.28 -6.59 -5.75
C MET A 211 11.53 -6.62 -7.09
N LEU A 212 11.61 -5.55 -7.89
CA LEU A 212 10.91 -5.46 -9.17
C LEU A 212 11.39 -6.51 -10.19
N ARG A 213 12.69 -6.83 -10.20
CA ARG A 213 13.22 -7.90 -11.08
C ARG A 213 12.69 -9.26 -10.68
N ASP A 214 12.63 -9.54 -9.38
CA ASP A 214 12.08 -10.78 -8.86
C ASP A 214 10.57 -10.87 -9.16
N ASP A 215 9.82 -9.79 -8.96
CA ASP A 215 8.40 -9.70 -9.30
C ASP A 215 8.17 -10.01 -10.79
N ARG A 216 8.96 -9.41 -11.69
CA ARG A 216 8.90 -9.68 -13.13
C ARG A 216 9.24 -11.13 -13.45
N SER A 217 10.28 -11.70 -12.83
CA SER A 217 10.69 -13.09 -13.10
C SER A 217 9.62 -14.11 -12.66
N ARG A 218 8.73 -13.71 -11.75
CA ARG A 218 7.58 -14.49 -11.28
C ARG A 218 6.31 -14.27 -12.12
N GLY A 219 6.39 -13.48 -13.18
CA GLY A 219 5.30 -13.25 -14.12
C GLY A 219 4.35 -12.11 -13.76
N SER A 220 4.67 -11.30 -12.74
CA SER A 220 3.85 -10.12 -12.42
C SER A 220 3.83 -9.13 -13.58
N LYS A 221 2.66 -8.57 -13.88
CA LYS A 221 2.47 -7.59 -14.97
C LYS A 221 2.90 -6.18 -14.56
N CYS A 222 2.72 -5.83 -13.28
CA CYS A 222 3.10 -4.53 -12.74
C CYS A 222 3.30 -4.61 -11.23
N SER A 223 3.86 -3.55 -10.67
CA SER A 223 3.95 -3.30 -9.23
C SER A 223 3.24 -1.99 -8.90
N VAL A 224 2.43 -2.00 -7.84
CA VAL A 224 1.61 -0.86 -7.39
C VAL A 224 2.03 -0.46 -5.99
N LEU A 225 2.00 0.84 -5.69
CA LEU A 225 2.25 1.34 -4.34
C LEU A 225 1.52 2.67 -4.06
N THR A 226 1.35 2.99 -2.78
CA THR A 226 1.13 4.37 -2.33
C THR A 226 2.39 4.94 -1.69
N ALA A 227 2.56 6.26 -1.80
CA ALA A 227 3.70 6.93 -1.21
C ALA A 227 3.32 8.29 -0.62
N SER A 228 3.83 8.56 0.58
CA SER A 228 3.83 9.91 1.13
C SER A 228 4.62 10.87 0.22
N HIS A 229 4.38 12.18 0.37
CA HIS A 229 5.05 13.20 -0.43
C HIS A 229 6.59 13.04 -0.44
N THR A 230 7.19 12.78 0.71
CA THR A 230 8.64 12.61 0.84
C THR A 230 9.13 11.31 0.19
N GLY A 231 8.37 10.21 0.31
CA GLY A 231 8.70 8.92 -0.31
C GLY A 231 8.57 8.94 -1.83
N ALA A 232 7.68 9.77 -2.36
CA ALA A 232 7.37 9.84 -3.78
C ALA A 232 8.58 10.21 -4.68
N LEU A 233 9.61 10.84 -4.14
CA LEU A 233 10.82 11.23 -4.90
C LEU A 233 11.68 10.04 -5.36
N LEU A 234 11.55 8.89 -4.71
CA LEU A 234 12.33 7.69 -5.04
C LEU A 234 11.77 6.94 -6.26
N TYR A 235 10.45 6.81 -6.34
CA TYR A 235 9.80 5.86 -7.23
C TYR A 235 9.91 6.17 -8.72
N PRO A 236 9.85 7.43 -9.19
CA PRO A 236 10.06 7.74 -10.61
C PRO A 236 11.43 7.31 -11.13
N GLN A 237 12.46 7.29 -10.27
CA GLN A 237 13.81 6.85 -10.62
C GLN A 237 13.87 5.35 -10.94
N LEU A 238 12.88 4.58 -10.51
CA LEU A 238 12.69 3.15 -10.81
C LEU A 238 11.60 2.92 -11.88
N GLY A 239 11.15 3.98 -12.55
CA GLY A 239 10.15 3.90 -13.61
C GLY A 239 8.71 3.75 -13.13
N TYR A 240 8.42 4.04 -11.87
CA TYR A 240 7.04 4.19 -11.43
C TYR A 240 6.43 5.48 -11.97
N GLU A 241 5.23 5.37 -12.47
CA GLU A 241 4.41 6.49 -12.91
C GLU A 241 3.31 6.77 -11.88
N ARG A 242 3.08 8.03 -11.58
CA ARG A 242 1.94 8.43 -10.75
C ARG A 242 0.67 8.37 -11.59
N ILE A 243 -0.31 7.62 -11.12
CA ILE A 243 -1.60 7.43 -11.78
C ILE A 243 -2.76 8.10 -11.05
N GLY A 244 -2.53 8.49 -9.79
CA GLY A 244 -3.57 9.12 -8.98
C GLY A 244 -3.08 9.54 -7.61
N THR A 245 -4.04 9.91 -6.77
CA THR A 245 -3.83 10.31 -5.39
C THR A 245 -4.90 9.72 -4.49
N LEU A 246 -4.49 9.10 -3.39
CA LEU A 246 -5.34 8.61 -2.33
C LEU A 246 -5.43 9.65 -1.21
N PHE A 247 -6.64 10.07 -0.88
CA PHE A 247 -6.95 11.00 0.21
C PHE A 247 -7.63 10.24 1.34
N MET A 248 -7.02 10.20 2.51
CA MET A 248 -7.57 9.51 3.68
C MET A 248 -8.28 10.49 4.60
N PHE A 249 -9.56 10.26 4.85
CA PHE A 249 -10.42 11.07 5.70
C PHE A 249 -10.88 10.29 6.93
N ALA A 250 -10.89 10.95 8.08
CA ALA A 250 -11.48 10.41 9.32
C ALA A 250 -12.68 11.26 9.76
N PRO A 251 -13.74 10.63 10.29
CA PRO A 251 -14.80 11.37 10.96
C PRO A 251 -14.23 12.27 12.06
N GLN A 252 -14.68 13.51 12.14
CA GLN A 252 -14.37 14.38 13.26
C GLN A 252 -15.09 13.83 14.50
N ARG A 253 -14.40 13.81 15.63
CA ARG A 253 -15.09 13.51 16.90
C ARG A 253 -16.09 14.63 17.16
N ALA A 254 -17.34 14.28 17.47
CA ALA A 254 -18.28 15.25 18.03
C ALA A 254 -17.57 15.94 19.21
N LYS A 255 -17.50 17.26 19.20
CA LYS A 255 -17.13 18.00 20.41
C LYS A 255 -18.26 17.72 21.40
N ASN A 256 -18.01 16.95 22.44
CA ASN A 256 -18.89 16.91 23.59
C ASN A 256 -18.85 18.32 24.20
N HIS A 257 -19.92 19.06 23.99
CA HIS A 257 -20.20 20.30 24.73
C HIS A 257 -20.80 19.93 26.08
#